data_67f1d89ab2e6abcd26b22b84e5d088db
#
_entry.id   67f1d89ab2e6abcd26b22b84e5d088db
#
_cell.length_a   1.000
_cell.length_b   1.000
_cell.length_c   1.000
_cell.angle_alpha   90.00
_cell.angle_beta   90.00
_cell.angle_gamma   90.00
#
_symmetry.space_group_name_H-M   'P 1'
#
loop_
_entity.id
_entity.type
_entity.pdbx_description
1 polymer ?
#
loop_
_entity_poly.entity_id
_entity_poly.type
_entity_poly.pdbx_seq_one_letter_code
_entity_poly.pdbx_strand_id
1 'polypeptide(L)'
;MTIAELILGASEEAVGYSADECLKCNVCFTVCPVARVTDLFPGPKYVGPQAQRFRTGRAQPVQIKGIEIAPSPDKTVDWCSGCGWCTTSCPAGVKIAEMNSQSRARMKAGKRPRLRDWGLGQTDLVGQMGVLVSPITNRVLFNGPIRTIMEWTVGIHRDAPFPKFGKRTLQSTWKRRQKLRGPRPLPGPDKAVVYFHGCSANYYEQHVADAAIAILKRNGFETIIPEQVCCGLPMISNALYTDARNKARKNIDAMVGYARQGYRIIGTSTSCTHTIKAEYREMLDIHDDDATVVANATWDICEFLLDLHEQGKLDTRFGRLDEDLPYHAPCQLRSHGIGLPAMELFALVPGLRAADMDHDCCGIAGTYGMKKEKYPIGMAVGAPLFDKIRASGAPEAACDSETCRWQIEKATGTRTRHPIEILLQAYRVGDAAGATKGGPVAAAGS
;
A
#
# COMPACT_ATOMS: atom_id res chain seq x y z
N MET A 1 -17.24 -9.43 28.21
CA MET A 1 -16.72 -9.08 26.88
C MET A 1 -15.67 -10.11 26.53
N THR A 2 -15.95 -10.95 25.54
CA THR A 2 -15.01 -11.99 25.10
C THR A 2 -13.87 -11.34 24.28
N ILE A 3 -12.72 -12.02 24.15
CA ILE A 3 -11.61 -11.54 23.30
C ILE A 3 -12.09 -11.34 21.86
N ALA A 4 -13.09 -12.11 21.42
CA ALA A 4 -13.73 -11.94 20.11
C ALA A 4 -14.50 -10.62 20.00
N GLU A 5 -15.25 -10.23 21.03
CA GLU A 5 -15.95 -8.94 21.10
C GLU A 5 -15.00 -7.75 21.15
N LEU A 6 -13.81 -7.93 21.76
CA LEU A 6 -12.77 -6.90 21.81
C LEU A 6 -12.03 -6.71 20.47
N ILE A 7 -11.98 -7.78 19.65
CA ILE A 7 -11.25 -7.77 18.36
C ILE A 7 -12.18 -7.39 17.20
N LEU A 8 -13.47 -7.66 17.29
CA LEU A 8 -14.36 -7.70 16.14
C LEU A 8 -15.53 -6.68 16.19
N GLY A 9 -15.78 -6.02 17.32
CA GLY A 9 -16.73 -4.91 17.48
C GLY A 9 -18.02 -4.93 16.64
N ALA A 10 -18.69 -3.80 16.55
CA ALA A 10 -19.92 -3.61 15.76
C ALA A 10 -19.75 -3.85 14.25
N SER A 11 -18.52 -3.76 13.73
CA SER A 11 -18.21 -4.00 12.31
C SER A 11 -18.42 -5.47 11.91
N GLU A 12 -18.30 -6.42 12.85
CA GLU A 12 -18.56 -7.83 12.57
C GLU A 12 -20.03 -8.06 12.23
N GLU A 13 -20.94 -7.39 12.92
CA GLU A 13 -22.36 -7.50 12.67
C GLU A 13 -22.72 -6.90 11.30
N ALA A 14 -22.28 -5.68 11.02
CA ALA A 14 -22.52 -5.02 9.73
C ALA A 14 -21.95 -5.79 8.54
N VAL A 15 -20.70 -6.28 8.67
CA VAL A 15 -20.07 -7.11 7.65
C VAL A 15 -20.78 -8.46 7.50
N GLY A 16 -21.22 -9.06 8.60
CA GLY A 16 -21.96 -10.31 8.62
C GLY A 16 -23.31 -10.22 7.91
N TYR A 17 -24.03 -9.12 8.06
CA TYR A 17 -25.30 -8.90 7.37
C TYR A 17 -25.14 -8.84 5.86
N SER A 18 -24.07 -8.24 5.35
CA SER A 18 -23.83 -8.17 3.90
C SER A 18 -23.68 -9.55 3.24
N ALA A 19 -23.42 -10.61 4.02
CA ALA A 19 -23.37 -11.98 3.50
C ALA A 19 -24.72 -12.44 2.90
N ASP A 20 -25.84 -11.93 3.37
CA ASP A 20 -27.18 -12.31 2.91
C ASP A 20 -27.50 -11.71 1.54
N GLU A 21 -26.81 -10.63 1.14
CA GLU A 21 -26.93 -9.98 -0.15
C GLU A 21 -26.22 -10.75 -1.28
N CYS A 22 -25.49 -11.82 -0.94
CA CYS A 22 -24.70 -12.59 -1.91
C CYS A 22 -25.59 -13.31 -2.94
N LEU A 23 -25.53 -12.83 -4.19
CA LEU A 23 -26.25 -13.39 -5.34
C LEU A 23 -25.68 -14.72 -5.86
N LYS A 24 -24.56 -15.21 -5.31
CA LYS A 24 -23.85 -16.44 -5.74
C LYS A 24 -23.35 -16.40 -7.19
N CYS A 25 -23.23 -15.23 -7.81
CA CYS A 25 -22.89 -15.02 -9.23
C CYS A 25 -21.45 -15.41 -9.63
N ASN A 26 -20.54 -15.69 -8.69
CA ASN A 26 -19.13 -16.04 -8.90
C ASN A 26 -18.19 -14.91 -9.42
N VAL A 27 -18.64 -13.67 -9.61
CA VAL A 27 -17.77 -12.56 -10.03
C VAL A 27 -16.53 -12.46 -9.13
N CYS A 28 -16.70 -12.57 -7.81
CA CYS A 28 -15.58 -12.55 -6.86
C CYS A 28 -14.56 -13.68 -7.06
N PHE A 29 -14.97 -14.83 -7.60
CA PHE A 29 -14.07 -15.93 -7.94
C PHE A 29 -13.27 -15.63 -9.21
N THR A 30 -13.94 -15.12 -10.24
CA THR A 30 -13.28 -14.77 -11.53
C THR A 30 -12.20 -13.72 -11.38
N VAL A 31 -12.43 -12.71 -10.52
CA VAL A 31 -11.44 -11.65 -10.27
C VAL A 31 -10.38 -12.04 -9.23
N CYS A 32 -10.52 -13.18 -8.56
CA CYS A 32 -9.59 -13.56 -7.49
C CYS A 32 -8.24 -14.04 -8.04
N PRO A 33 -7.13 -13.31 -7.85
CA PRO A 33 -5.85 -13.70 -8.40
C PRO A 33 -5.31 -14.99 -7.79
N VAL A 34 -5.62 -15.28 -6.54
CA VAL A 34 -5.16 -16.50 -5.85
C VAL A 34 -5.94 -17.73 -6.29
N ALA A 35 -7.29 -17.65 -6.37
CA ALA A 35 -8.11 -18.78 -6.75
C ALA A 35 -7.88 -19.25 -8.21
N ARG A 36 -7.30 -18.37 -9.05
CA ARG A 36 -6.93 -18.71 -10.43
C ARG A 36 -5.67 -19.58 -10.55
N VAL A 37 -4.83 -19.61 -9.51
CA VAL A 37 -3.49 -20.23 -9.59
C VAL A 37 -3.29 -21.36 -8.57
N THR A 38 -4.23 -21.61 -7.66
CA THR A 38 -4.10 -22.66 -6.65
C THR A 38 -5.45 -23.13 -6.12
N ASP A 39 -5.58 -24.42 -5.87
CA ASP A 39 -6.74 -25.06 -5.23
C ASP A 39 -6.70 -24.97 -3.70
N LEU A 40 -5.61 -24.46 -3.11
CA LEU A 40 -5.49 -24.27 -1.65
C LEU A 40 -6.45 -23.20 -1.12
N PHE A 41 -6.92 -22.31 -2.00
CA PHE A 41 -7.92 -21.30 -1.70
C PHE A 41 -9.19 -21.54 -2.54
N PRO A 42 -10.27 -22.08 -1.96
CA PRO A 42 -11.47 -22.47 -2.71
C PRO A 42 -12.29 -21.27 -3.21
N GLY A 43 -11.80 -20.07 -3.02
CA GLY A 43 -12.34 -18.82 -3.54
C GLY A 43 -13.07 -17.96 -2.52
N PRO A 44 -13.19 -16.66 -2.84
CA PRO A 44 -13.70 -15.65 -1.91
C PRO A 44 -15.12 -15.92 -1.43
N LYS A 45 -16.02 -16.33 -2.33
CA LYS A 45 -17.42 -16.62 -2.01
C LYS A 45 -17.55 -17.75 -0.99
N TYR A 46 -16.76 -18.81 -1.16
CA TYR A 46 -16.81 -19.97 -0.28
C TYR A 46 -16.31 -19.63 1.13
N VAL A 47 -15.17 -18.95 1.22
CA VAL A 47 -14.55 -18.61 2.51
C VAL A 47 -15.23 -17.41 3.18
N GLY A 48 -15.74 -16.48 2.41
CA GLY A 48 -16.48 -15.29 2.87
C GLY A 48 -17.97 -15.56 3.12
N PRO A 49 -18.88 -15.13 2.23
CA PRO A 49 -20.31 -15.11 2.52
C PRO A 49 -20.92 -16.49 2.81
N GLN A 50 -20.50 -17.56 2.13
CA GLN A 50 -21.05 -18.88 2.41
C GLN A 50 -20.65 -19.39 3.80
N ALA A 51 -19.37 -19.25 4.14
CA ALA A 51 -18.88 -19.68 5.45
C ALA A 51 -19.37 -18.76 6.59
N GLN A 52 -19.61 -17.48 6.32
CA GLN A 52 -20.12 -16.54 7.32
C GLN A 52 -21.50 -16.95 7.85
N ARG A 53 -22.35 -17.50 7.00
CA ARG A 53 -23.66 -18.01 7.43
C ARG A 53 -23.56 -19.12 8.47
N PHE A 54 -22.54 -19.99 8.38
CA PHE A 54 -22.27 -21.02 9.39
C PHE A 54 -21.69 -20.39 10.67
N ARG A 55 -20.80 -19.41 10.54
CA ARG A 55 -20.18 -18.72 11.69
C ARG A 55 -21.19 -17.94 12.52
N THR A 56 -22.21 -17.38 11.89
CA THR A 56 -23.27 -16.61 12.54
C THR A 56 -24.49 -17.46 12.93
N GLY A 57 -24.46 -18.78 12.75
CA GLY A 57 -25.58 -19.68 13.04
C GLY A 57 -26.77 -19.55 12.08
N ARG A 58 -26.66 -18.76 10.99
CA ARG A 58 -27.74 -18.56 10.00
C ARG A 58 -27.89 -19.74 9.04
N ALA A 59 -26.93 -20.66 9.01
CA ALA A 59 -27.03 -21.93 8.29
C ALA A 59 -26.49 -23.06 9.16
N GLN A 60 -27.14 -24.22 9.08
CA GLN A 60 -26.70 -25.43 9.78
C GLN A 60 -25.82 -26.26 8.88
N PRO A 61 -24.80 -26.94 9.43
CA PRO A 61 -24.03 -27.94 8.70
C PRO A 61 -24.95 -29.05 8.16
N VAL A 62 -24.69 -29.47 6.93
CA VAL A 62 -25.43 -30.60 6.36
C VAL A 62 -24.83 -31.89 6.90
N GLN A 63 -25.68 -32.72 7.51
CA GLN A 63 -25.30 -34.06 7.96
C GLN A 63 -25.71 -35.09 6.93
N ILE A 64 -24.74 -35.82 6.36
CA ILE A 64 -24.99 -36.96 5.49
C ILE A 64 -24.43 -38.20 6.18
N LYS A 65 -25.31 -39.17 6.52
CA LYS A 65 -24.94 -40.40 7.21
C LYS A 65 -24.13 -40.21 8.50
N GLY A 66 -24.48 -39.17 9.28
CA GLY A 66 -23.79 -38.82 10.54
C GLY A 66 -22.43 -38.14 10.34
N ILE A 67 -22.04 -37.83 9.10
CA ILE A 67 -20.85 -37.04 8.81
C ILE A 67 -21.27 -35.59 8.59
N GLU A 68 -20.73 -34.73 9.41
CA GLU A 68 -20.93 -33.30 9.24
C GLU A 68 -20.17 -32.81 8.03
N ILE A 69 -20.89 -32.38 7.00
CA ILE A 69 -20.34 -31.72 5.81
C ILE A 69 -20.45 -30.21 6.03
N ALA A 70 -19.76 -29.71 7.02
CA ALA A 70 -19.47 -28.31 7.12
C ALA A 70 -18.10 -28.05 6.51
N PRO A 71 -17.97 -27.09 5.58
CA PRO A 71 -16.66 -26.67 5.17
C PRO A 71 -15.92 -26.10 6.40
N SER A 72 -14.66 -26.50 6.60
CA SER A 72 -13.78 -25.83 7.57
C SER A 72 -13.07 -24.66 6.85
N PRO A 73 -13.79 -23.56 6.55
CA PRO A 73 -13.27 -22.49 5.70
C PRO A 73 -12.17 -21.71 6.38
N ASP A 74 -12.10 -21.78 7.71
CA ASP A 74 -11.13 -21.02 8.48
C ASP A 74 -9.68 -21.47 8.28
N LYS A 75 -9.45 -22.74 7.93
CA LYS A 75 -8.10 -23.21 7.58
C LYS A 75 -7.65 -22.69 6.22
N THR A 76 -8.55 -22.51 5.28
CA THR A 76 -8.24 -22.09 3.90
C THR A 76 -8.16 -20.56 3.76
N VAL A 77 -8.73 -19.80 4.69
CA VAL A 77 -8.69 -18.33 4.66
C VAL A 77 -7.26 -17.78 4.75
N ASP A 78 -6.32 -18.52 5.33
CA ASP A 78 -4.93 -18.10 5.40
C ASP A 78 -4.26 -17.97 4.02
N TRP A 79 -4.82 -18.63 2.99
CA TRP A 79 -4.35 -18.52 1.62
C TRP A 79 -4.88 -17.28 0.87
N CYS A 80 -5.87 -16.57 1.42
CA CYS A 80 -6.33 -15.29 0.89
C CYS A 80 -5.21 -14.23 0.96
N SER A 81 -4.95 -13.54 -0.14
CA SER A 81 -3.95 -12.45 -0.18
C SER A 81 -4.42 -11.15 0.47
N GLY A 82 -5.74 -10.97 0.66
CA GLY A 82 -6.31 -9.74 1.23
C GLY A 82 -6.29 -8.54 0.27
N CYS A 83 -6.36 -8.77 -1.04
CA CYS A 83 -6.23 -7.72 -2.06
C CYS A 83 -7.46 -6.80 -2.22
N GLY A 84 -8.61 -7.14 -1.63
CA GLY A 84 -9.84 -6.32 -1.69
C GLY A 84 -10.71 -6.52 -2.95
N TRP A 85 -10.19 -7.07 -4.03
CA TRP A 85 -10.90 -7.14 -5.32
C TRP A 85 -12.26 -7.84 -5.30
N CYS A 86 -12.42 -8.85 -4.46
CA CYS A 86 -13.70 -9.53 -4.32
C CYS A 86 -14.80 -8.63 -3.73
N THR A 87 -14.44 -7.68 -2.88
CA THR A 87 -15.36 -6.67 -2.33
C THR A 87 -15.67 -5.61 -3.38
N THR A 88 -14.65 -4.99 -3.98
CA THR A 88 -14.82 -3.91 -4.96
C THR A 88 -15.53 -4.34 -6.24
N SER A 89 -15.36 -5.60 -6.66
CA SER A 89 -16.01 -6.14 -7.85
C SER A 89 -17.37 -6.78 -7.57
N CYS A 90 -17.85 -6.78 -6.33
CA CYS A 90 -19.12 -7.41 -5.98
C CYS A 90 -20.30 -6.55 -6.42
N PRO A 91 -21.17 -7.01 -7.35
CA PRO A 91 -22.30 -6.21 -7.83
C PRO A 91 -23.36 -5.98 -6.75
N ALA A 92 -23.35 -6.78 -5.68
CA ALA A 92 -24.28 -6.67 -4.55
C ALA A 92 -23.62 -6.00 -3.31
N GLY A 93 -22.43 -5.44 -3.44
CA GLY A 93 -21.76 -4.72 -2.34
C GLY A 93 -21.31 -5.57 -1.16
N VAL A 94 -21.26 -6.92 -1.30
CA VAL A 94 -20.89 -7.82 -0.20
C VAL A 94 -19.46 -7.58 0.24
N LYS A 95 -19.24 -7.37 1.54
CA LYS A 95 -17.94 -7.12 2.18
C LYS A 95 -17.10 -8.40 2.34
N ILE A 96 -16.68 -9.00 1.22
CA ILE A 96 -16.06 -10.35 1.18
C ILE A 96 -14.64 -10.34 1.73
N ALA A 97 -13.83 -9.35 1.38
CA ALA A 97 -12.46 -9.23 1.85
C ALA A 97 -12.40 -9.02 3.36
N GLU A 98 -13.32 -8.24 3.90
CA GLU A 98 -13.50 -7.94 5.30
C GLU A 98 -13.90 -9.21 6.08
N MET A 99 -14.87 -9.99 5.57
CA MET A 99 -15.23 -11.30 6.13
C MET A 99 -14.03 -12.25 6.19
N ASN A 100 -13.23 -12.29 5.13
CA ASN A 100 -12.01 -13.10 5.08
C ASN A 100 -10.97 -12.63 6.11
N SER A 101 -10.83 -11.32 6.27
CA SER A 101 -9.94 -10.71 7.26
C SER A 101 -10.37 -11.06 8.69
N GLN A 102 -11.66 -10.89 9.01
CA GLN A 102 -12.23 -11.28 10.30
C GLN A 102 -12.09 -12.78 10.58
N SER A 103 -12.31 -13.62 9.57
CA SER A 103 -12.13 -15.08 9.69
C SER A 103 -10.68 -15.45 10.02
N ARG A 104 -9.72 -14.75 9.41
CA ARG A 104 -8.30 -14.92 9.71
C ARG A 104 -7.98 -14.47 11.13
N ALA A 105 -8.58 -13.38 11.61
CA ALA A 105 -8.45 -12.92 12.98
C ALA A 105 -8.94 -13.99 13.98
N ARG A 106 -10.13 -14.55 13.74
CA ARG A 106 -10.69 -15.64 14.58
C ARG A 106 -9.81 -16.88 14.58
N MET A 107 -9.34 -17.32 13.42
CA MET A 107 -8.45 -18.49 13.30
C MET A 107 -7.19 -18.34 14.15
N LYS A 108 -6.69 -17.12 14.30
CA LYS A 108 -5.46 -16.80 15.04
C LYS A 108 -5.71 -16.28 16.46
N ALA A 109 -6.94 -16.02 16.83
CA ALA A 109 -7.29 -15.55 18.18
C ALA A 109 -6.82 -16.52 19.26
N GLY A 110 -6.26 -15.98 20.35
CA GLY A 110 -5.72 -16.74 21.46
C GLY A 110 -4.41 -17.51 21.18
N LYS A 111 -3.90 -17.48 19.95
CA LYS A 111 -2.64 -18.13 19.58
C LYS A 111 -1.51 -17.12 19.51
N ARG A 112 -0.33 -17.53 19.99
CA ARG A 112 0.87 -16.70 19.79
C ARG A 112 1.20 -16.62 18.29
N PRO A 113 1.47 -15.42 17.74
CA PRO A 113 1.87 -15.28 16.35
C PRO A 113 3.19 -16.02 16.11
N ARG A 114 3.36 -16.59 14.92
CA ARG A 114 4.67 -17.10 14.50
C ARG A 114 5.67 -15.95 14.49
N LEU A 115 6.91 -16.21 14.91
CA LEU A 115 7.97 -15.18 14.93
C LEU A 115 8.11 -14.45 13.59
N ARG A 116 8.00 -15.19 12.48
CA ARG A 116 7.98 -14.62 11.13
C ARG A 116 6.85 -13.61 10.95
N ASP A 117 5.61 -14.02 11.25
CA ASP A 117 4.42 -13.21 11.01
C ASP A 117 4.44 -11.96 11.89
N TRP A 118 4.92 -12.11 13.13
CA TRP A 118 5.16 -10.98 14.02
C TRP A 118 6.23 -10.04 13.47
N GLY A 119 7.41 -10.55 13.08
CA GLY A 119 8.50 -9.74 12.52
C GLY A 119 8.12 -9.00 11.25
N LEU A 120 7.39 -9.67 10.32
CA LEU A 120 6.88 -9.04 9.10
C LEU A 120 5.82 -7.97 9.38
N GLY A 121 5.09 -8.07 10.49
CA GLY A 121 4.14 -7.06 10.94
C GLY A 121 4.81 -5.85 11.60
N GLN A 122 5.88 -6.06 12.39
CA GLN A 122 6.54 -5.00 13.18
C GLN A 122 7.52 -4.15 12.35
N THR A 123 7.04 -3.56 11.26
CA THR A 123 7.86 -2.82 10.29
C THR A 123 8.62 -1.63 10.89
N ASP A 124 8.05 -0.94 11.89
CA ASP A 124 8.75 0.16 12.57
C ASP A 124 9.96 -0.33 13.36
N LEU A 125 9.78 -1.41 14.14
CA LEU A 125 10.87 -1.99 14.93
C LEU A 125 11.98 -2.52 14.02
N VAL A 126 11.60 -3.33 13.04
CA VAL A 126 12.55 -3.88 12.05
C VAL A 126 13.21 -2.78 11.24
N GLY A 127 12.46 -1.74 10.85
CA GLY A 127 12.97 -0.57 10.13
C GLY A 127 13.99 0.22 10.93
N GLN A 128 13.69 0.53 12.20
CA GLN A 128 14.60 1.25 13.10
C GLN A 128 15.90 0.47 13.32
N MET A 129 15.80 -0.82 13.66
CA MET A 129 16.96 -1.69 13.84
C MET A 129 17.78 -1.81 12.54
N GLY A 130 17.09 -2.01 11.41
CA GLY A 130 17.72 -2.15 10.11
C GLY A 130 18.49 -0.90 9.67
N VAL A 131 17.95 0.29 9.94
CA VAL A 131 18.61 1.57 9.64
C VAL A 131 19.82 1.81 10.56
N LEU A 132 19.70 1.48 11.84
CA LEU A 132 20.78 1.70 12.84
C LEU A 132 22.09 1.03 12.41
N VAL A 133 22.01 -0.16 11.86
CA VAL A 133 23.16 -0.95 11.39
C VAL A 133 23.07 -1.25 9.88
N SER A 134 22.55 -0.31 9.11
CA SER A 134 22.18 -0.51 7.69
C SER A 134 23.28 -1.08 6.79
N PRO A 135 24.58 -0.72 6.92
CA PRO A 135 25.62 -1.33 6.09
C PRO A 135 25.73 -2.84 6.30
N ILE A 136 25.62 -3.29 7.57
CA ILE A 136 25.70 -4.71 7.94
C ILE A 136 24.39 -5.40 7.55
N THR A 137 23.25 -4.83 7.92
CA THR A 137 21.92 -5.39 7.62
C THR A 137 21.74 -5.60 6.11
N ASN A 138 22.08 -4.60 5.30
CA ASN A 138 21.98 -4.71 3.85
C ASN A 138 22.91 -5.82 3.31
N ARG A 139 24.14 -5.95 3.82
CA ARG A 139 25.05 -7.01 3.41
C ARG A 139 24.53 -8.40 3.77
N VAL A 140 23.95 -8.55 4.94
CA VAL A 140 23.36 -9.79 5.43
C VAL A 140 22.13 -10.18 4.63
N LEU A 141 21.20 -9.26 4.43
CA LEU A 141 19.93 -9.52 3.73
C LEU A 141 20.10 -9.85 2.23
N PHE A 142 21.20 -9.44 1.61
CA PHE A 142 21.46 -9.74 0.19
C PHE A 142 22.50 -10.87 0.01
N ASN A 143 22.89 -11.55 1.11
CA ASN A 143 23.79 -12.69 1.05
C ASN A 143 23.00 -14.00 0.83
N GLY A 144 23.27 -14.71 -0.27
CA GLY A 144 22.54 -15.93 -0.67
C GLY A 144 22.52 -17.04 0.37
N PRO A 145 23.65 -17.48 0.94
CA PRO A 145 23.71 -18.46 2.02
C PRO A 145 22.87 -18.06 3.24
N ILE A 146 22.95 -16.81 3.67
CA ILE A 146 22.14 -16.31 4.82
C ILE A 146 20.66 -16.34 4.50
N ARG A 147 20.26 -15.99 3.27
CA ARG A 147 18.88 -16.08 2.79
C ARG A 147 18.34 -17.51 2.86
N THR A 148 19.17 -18.50 2.51
CA THR A 148 18.80 -19.92 2.60
C THR A 148 18.58 -20.35 4.05
N ILE A 149 19.46 -19.94 4.97
CA ILE A 149 19.29 -20.20 6.40
C ILE A 149 18.03 -19.52 6.92
N MET A 150 17.78 -18.28 6.53
CA MET A 150 16.58 -17.53 6.92
C MET A 150 15.28 -18.20 6.42
N GLU A 151 15.31 -18.79 5.25
CA GLU A 151 14.16 -19.57 4.74
C GLU A 151 13.88 -20.81 5.60
N TRP A 152 14.91 -21.50 6.07
CA TRP A 152 14.76 -22.68 6.90
C TRP A 152 14.32 -22.35 8.31
N THR A 153 14.91 -21.33 8.92
CA THR A 153 14.69 -20.98 10.33
C THR A 153 13.47 -20.11 10.55
N VAL A 154 13.31 -19.09 9.72
CA VAL A 154 12.24 -18.08 9.85
C VAL A 154 11.05 -18.36 8.91
N GLY A 155 11.26 -19.04 7.80
CA GLY A 155 10.22 -19.35 6.83
C GLY A 155 9.91 -18.20 5.87
N ILE A 156 10.86 -17.28 5.65
CA ILE A 156 10.82 -16.27 4.60
C ILE A 156 11.56 -16.82 3.39
N HIS A 157 10.92 -16.82 2.21
CA HIS A 157 11.50 -17.39 1.01
C HIS A 157 12.82 -16.70 0.64
N ARG A 158 13.83 -17.48 0.21
CA ARG A 158 15.16 -16.95 -0.13
C ARG A 158 15.14 -15.91 -1.25
N ASP A 159 14.20 -16.01 -2.18
CA ASP A 159 14.05 -15.07 -3.29
C ASP A 159 13.01 -13.98 -3.05
N ALA A 160 12.38 -13.93 -1.87
CA ALA A 160 11.46 -12.85 -1.54
C ALA A 160 12.15 -11.48 -1.69
N PRO A 161 11.50 -10.47 -2.28
CA PRO A 161 12.09 -9.17 -2.45
C PRO A 161 12.22 -8.47 -1.09
N PHE A 162 13.38 -7.84 -0.88
CA PHE A 162 13.62 -6.97 0.26
C PHE A 162 14.18 -5.64 -0.20
N PRO A 163 13.70 -4.52 0.35
CA PRO A 163 14.31 -3.23 0.12
C PRO A 163 15.61 -3.09 0.90
N LYS A 164 16.48 -2.19 0.44
CA LYS A 164 17.66 -1.76 1.18
C LYS A 164 17.26 -0.77 2.26
N PHE A 165 17.79 -0.94 3.46
CA PHE A 165 17.63 0.05 4.52
C PHE A 165 18.43 1.31 4.20
N GLY A 166 17.82 2.47 4.42
CA GLY A 166 18.49 3.75 4.34
C GLY A 166 19.55 3.92 5.43
N LYS A 167 20.42 4.90 5.27
CA LYS A 167 21.47 5.23 6.26
C LYS A 167 20.89 5.95 7.51
N ARG A 168 19.76 6.59 7.38
CA ARG A 168 19.02 7.34 8.42
C ARG A 168 17.54 7.27 8.11
N THR A 169 16.70 7.49 9.13
CA THR A 169 15.26 7.61 8.88
C THR A 169 14.91 8.98 8.31
N LEU A 170 13.86 9.06 7.48
CA LEU A 170 13.34 10.34 7.01
C LEU A 170 12.98 11.25 8.19
N GLN A 171 12.28 10.69 9.19
CA GLN A 171 11.83 11.46 10.36
C GLN A 171 13.01 12.04 11.15
N SER A 172 14.10 11.31 11.37
CA SER A 172 15.30 11.85 12.03
C SER A 172 15.97 12.95 11.21
N THR A 173 16.04 12.77 9.90
CA THR A 173 16.59 13.77 8.98
C THR A 173 15.73 15.04 8.96
N TRP A 174 14.41 14.87 8.97
CA TRP A 174 13.46 15.98 9.02
C TRP A 174 13.56 16.78 10.31
N LYS A 175 13.52 16.10 11.47
CA LYS A 175 13.71 16.73 12.79
C LYS A 175 15.01 17.56 12.86
N ARG A 176 16.11 17.00 12.32
CA ARG A 176 17.39 17.72 12.23
C ARG A 176 17.29 18.98 11.35
N ARG A 177 16.66 18.88 10.17
CA ARG A 177 16.44 20.02 9.26
C ARG A 177 15.60 21.11 9.94
N GLN A 178 14.54 20.73 10.66
CA GLN A 178 13.69 21.65 11.41
C GLN A 178 14.45 22.35 12.52
N LYS A 179 15.23 21.63 13.32
CA LYS A 179 16.07 22.19 14.39
C LYS A 179 17.05 23.23 13.84
N LEU A 180 17.64 23.01 12.68
CA LEU A 180 18.56 23.94 12.02
C LEU A 180 17.84 25.22 11.49
N ARG A 181 16.57 25.08 11.09
CA ARG A 181 15.77 26.21 10.58
C ARG A 181 15.21 27.11 11.69
N GLY A 182 15.15 26.58 12.91
CA GLY A 182 14.52 27.28 14.04
C GLY A 182 12.98 27.26 14.01
N PRO A 183 12.33 27.72 15.07
CA PRO A 183 10.87 27.77 15.16
C PRO A 183 10.30 28.76 14.11
N ARG A 184 9.23 28.31 13.43
CA ARG A 184 8.48 29.13 12.46
C ARG A 184 6.99 28.94 12.69
N PRO A 185 6.17 29.94 12.43
CA PRO A 185 4.74 29.78 12.32
C PRO A 185 4.42 28.73 11.24
N LEU A 186 3.45 27.85 11.50
CA LEU A 186 2.97 26.93 10.47
C LEU A 186 2.21 27.75 9.41
N PRO A 187 2.50 27.56 8.12
CA PRO A 187 1.69 28.15 7.07
C PRO A 187 0.26 27.60 7.13
N GLY A 188 -0.73 28.34 6.63
CA GLY A 188 -2.10 27.89 6.58
C GLY A 188 -2.31 26.65 5.68
N PRO A 189 -3.48 26.02 5.77
CA PRO A 189 -3.78 24.78 5.04
C PRO A 189 -3.84 24.94 3.52
N ASP A 190 -3.94 26.17 3.02
CA ASP A 190 -3.85 26.56 1.61
C ASP A 190 -2.40 26.55 1.08
N LYS A 191 -1.40 26.57 1.96
CA LYS A 191 0.05 26.65 1.65
C LYS A 191 0.87 25.53 2.26
N ALA A 192 0.27 24.62 3.00
CA ALA A 192 0.98 23.51 3.61
C ALA A 192 0.14 22.24 3.61
N VAL A 193 0.83 21.10 3.59
CA VAL A 193 0.24 19.76 3.70
C VAL A 193 0.95 18.95 4.77
N VAL A 194 0.24 18.04 5.39
CA VAL A 194 0.81 17.03 6.28
C VAL A 194 1.26 15.85 5.42
N TYR A 195 2.51 15.44 5.54
CA TYR A 195 3.03 14.30 4.79
C TYR A 195 3.09 13.05 5.66
N PHE A 196 2.33 12.04 5.25
CA PHE A 196 2.36 10.70 5.85
C PHE A 196 3.39 9.83 5.11
N HIS A 197 4.54 9.60 5.73
CA HIS A 197 5.64 8.86 5.09
C HIS A 197 5.51 7.34 5.18
N GLY A 198 4.69 6.81 6.12
CA GLY A 198 4.63 5.37 6.35
C GLY A 198 5.97 4.74 6.73
N CYS A 199 6.08 3.42 6.64
CA CYS A 199 7.34 2.73 6.89
C CYS A 199 8.28 2.75 5.67
N SER A 200 7.74 2.72 4.44
CA SER A 200 8.53 2.67 3.21
C SER A 200 9.41 3.90 3.05
N ALA A 201 8.82 5.08 2.97
CA ALA A 201 9.56 6.31 2.80
C ALA A 201 10.41 6.69 4.03
N ASN A 202 10.07 6.16 5.23
CA ASN A 202 10.87 6.41 6.42
C ASN A 202 12.17 5.60 6.48
N TYR A 203 12.11 4.30 6.10
CA TYR A 203 13.21 3.37 6.35
C TYR A 203 13.94 2.90 5.08
N TYR A 204 13.26 2.89 3.92
CA TYR A 204 13.74 2.23 2.71
C TYR A 204 13.89 3.18 1.53
N GLU A 205 12.84 3.92 1.18
CA GLU A 205 12.73 4.70 -0.06
C GLU A 205 12.65 6.21 0.22
N GLN A 206 13.62 6.76 0.95
CA GLN A 206 13.62 8.20 1.26
C GLN A 206 13.66 9.09 0.01
N HIS A 207 14.18 8.57 -1.11
CA HIS A 207 14.21 9.28 -2.39
C HIS A 207 12.79 9.56 -2.93
N VAL A 208 11.82 8.69 -2.65
CA VAL A 208 10.41 8.93 -2.99
C VAL A 208 9.85 10.08 -2.18
N ALA A 209 10.15 10.12 -0.86
CA ALA A 209 9.74 11.25 -0.02
C ALA A 209 10.41 12.57 -0.44
N ASP A 210 11.71 12.53 -0.76
CA ASP A 210 12.42 13.74 -1.23
C ASP A 210 11.83 14.23 -2.57
N ALA A 211 11.42 13.32 -3.47
CA ALA A 211 10.71 13.68 -4.71
C ALA A 211 9.35 14.32 -4.43
N ALA A 212 8.56 13.72 -3.53
CA ALA A 212 7.26 14.25 -3.13
C ALA A 212 7.38 15.65 -2.55
N ILE A 213 8.29 15.85 -1.58
CA ILE A 213 8.53 17.14 -0.95
C ILE A 213 8.98 18.19 -1.98
N ALA A 214 9.81 17.80 -2.95
CA ALA A 214 10.26 18.72 -4.01
C ALA A 214 9.11 19.18 -4.90
N ILE A 215 8.23 18.24 -5.30
CA ILE A 215 7.06 18.55 -6.15
C ILE A 215 6.02 19.38 -5.38
N LEU A 216 5.72 19.03 -4.13
CA LEU A 216 4.83 19.81 -3.27
C LEU A 216 5.33 21.24 -3.13
N LYS A 217 6.63 21.42 -2.86
CA LYS A 217 7.25 22.75 -2.77
C LYS A 217 7.16 23.53 -4.08
N ARG A 218 7.36 22.87 -5.23
CA ARG A 218 7.24 23.50 -6.56
C ARG A 218 5.84 24.02 -6.80
N ASN A 219 4.84 23.34 -6.28
CA ASN A 219 3.43 23.73 -6.39
C ASN A 219 2.95 24.62 -5.23
N GLY A 220 3.87 25.22 -4.47
CA GLY A 220 3.58 26.22 -3.45
C GLY A 220 3.24 25.68 -2.06
N PHE A 221 3.39 24.37 -1.82
CA PHE A 221 3.07 23.75 -0.54
C PHE A 221 4.32 23.49 0.31
N GLU A 222 4.32 23.96 1.54
CA GLU A 222 5.25 23.49 2.55
C GLU A 222 4.80 22.16 3.13
N THR A 223 5.78 21.31 3.50
CA THR A 223 5.51 19.99 4.04
C THR A 223 5.67 20.01 5.56
N ILE A 224 4.68 19.45 6.25
CA ILE A 224 4.69 19.21 7.70
C ILE A 224 4.80 17.69 7.90
N ILE A 225 5.75 17.23 8.70
CA ILE A 225 5.90 15.80 9.04
C ILE A 225 5.78 15.68 10.56
N PRO A 226 4.58 15.34 11.09
CA PRO A 226 4.38 15.05 12.51
C PRO A 226 5.08 13.75 12.93
N GLU A 227 5.13 13.48 14.20
CA GLU A 227 5.51 12.16 14.69
C GLU A 227 4.44 11.15 14.29
N GLN A 228 4.84 10.08 13.65
CA GLN A 228 3.94 9.07 13.11
C GLN A 228 4.59 7.70 13.11
N VAL A 229 3.79 6.67 12.92
CA VAL A 229 4.21 5.27 12.88
C VAL A 229 3.68 4.60 11.60
N CYS A 230 4.03 3.33 11.39
CA CYS A 230 3.47 2.54 10.28
C CYS A 230 1.93 2.62 10.27
N CYS A 231 1.31 2.64 9.08
CA CYS A 231 -0.15 2.63 8.93
C CYS A 231 -0.85 1.40 9.55
N GLY A 232 -0.13 0.31 9.79
CA GLY A 232 -0.68 -0.91 10.37
C GLY A 232 -1.04 -2.00 9.36
N LEU A 233 -1.05 -1.74 8.07
CA LEU A 233 -1.40 -2.73 7.05
C LEU A 233 -0.57 -4.02 7.12
N PRO A 234 0.76 -4.01 7.32
CA PRO A 234 1.52 -5.24 7.52
C PRO A 234 1.08 -6.05 8.73
N MET A 235 0.57 -5.39 9.77
CA MET A 235 0.01 -6.04 10.95
C MET A 235 -1.35 -6.69 10.62
N ILE A 236 -2.25 -5.99 9.93
CA ILE A 236 -3.53 -6.53 9.44
C ILE A 236 -3.28 -7.77 8.57
N SER A 237 -2.34 -7.70 7.63
CA SER A 237 -1.97 -8.82 6.75
C SER A 237 -1.46 -10.05 7.49
N ASN A 238 -0.90 -9.88 8.69
CA ASN A 238 -0.39 -10.94 9.55
C ASN A 238 -1.32 -11.28 10.73
N ALA A 239 -2.54 -10.72 10.73
CA ALA A 239 -3.56 -10.91 11.77
C ALA A 239 -3.13 -10.42 13.17
N LEU A 240 -2.33 -9.36 13.23
CA LEU A 240 -1.93 -8.66 14.45
C LEU A 240 -2.82 -7.44 14.68
N TYR A 241 -4.13 -7.66 14.79
CA TYR A 241 -5.13 -6.58 14.78
C TYR A 241 -5.01 -5.63 15.97
N THR A 242 -4.67 -6.13 17.16
CA THR A 242 -4.45 -5.29 18.34
C THR A 242 -3.29 -4.31 18.11
N ASP A 243 -2.18 -4.80 17.56
CA ASP A 243 -1.01 -3.96 17.26
C ASP A 243 -1.36 -2.95 16.16
N ALA A 244 -2.09 -3.38 15.12
CA ALA A 244 -2.55 -2.51 14.04
C ALA A 244 -3.46 -1.38 14.57
N ARG A 245 -4.40 -1.70 15.44
CA ARG A 245 -5.30 -0.72 16.08
C ARG A 245 -4.52 0.30 16.92
N ASN A 246 -3.53 -0.15 17.70
CA ASN A 246 -2.67 0.73 18.48
C ASN A 246 -1.86 1.69 17.58
N LYS A 247 -1.41 1.22 16.42
CA LYS A 247 -0.71 2.09 15.44
C LYS A 247 -1.67 3.08 14.80
N ALA A 248 -2.86 2.62 14.42
CA ALA A 248 -3.89 3.47 13.84
C ALA A 248 -4.26 4.64 14.78
N ARG A 249 -4.49 4.35 16.07
CA ARG A 249 -4.77 5.39 17.08
C ARG A 249 -3.66 6.42 17.18
N LYS A 250 -2.39 5.99 17.27
CA LYS A 250 -1.25 6.92 17.31
C LYS A 250 -1.19 7.83 16.08
N ASN A 251 -1.51 7.30 14.91
CA ASN A 251 -1.53 8.09 13.68
C ASN A 251 -2.73 9.06 13.65
N ILE A 252 -3.91 8.63 14.10
CA ILE A 252 -5.10 9.49 14.21
C ILE A 252 -4.79 10.64 15.17
N ASP A 253 -4.29 10.36 16.37
CA ASP A 253 -3.94 11.35 17.38
C ASP A 253 -2.91 12.37 16.86
N ALA A 254 -1.93 11.90 16.09
CA ALA A 254 -0.89 12.78 15.53
C ALA A 254 -1.38 13.69 14.40
N MET A 255 -2.46 13.31 13.70
CA MET A 255 -2.91 14.00 12.49
C MET A 255 -4.24 14.75 12.65
N VAL A 256 -5.10 14.35 13.59
CA VAL A 256 -6.45 14.92 13.72
C VAL A 256 -6.46 16.42 13.96
N GLY A 257 -5.51 16.94 14.73
CA GLY A 257 -5.38 18.39 15.00
C GLY A 257 -5.10 19.19 13.73
N TYR A 258 -4.33 18.65 12.80
CA TYR A 258 -4.10 19.25 11.48
C TYR A 258 -5.32 19.09 10.58
N ALA A 259 -5.91 17.92 10.52
CA ALA A 259 -7.08 17.64 9.69
C ALA A 259 -8.27 18.56 10.05
N ARG A 260 -8.51 18.78 11.33
CA ARG A 260 -9.55 19.72 11.82
C ARG A 260 -9.28 21.18 11.45
N GLN A 261 -8.02 21.54 11.23
CA GLN A 261 -7.62 22.87 10.74
C GLN A 261 -7.68 22.98 9.21
N GLY A 262 -8.09 21.92 8.50
CA GLY A 262 -8.23 21.89 7.05
C GLY A 262 -6.96 21.48 6.28
N TYR A 263 -5.89 21.03 6.96
CA TYR A 263 -4.71 20.51 6.26
C TYR A 263 -5.02 19.18 5.60
N ARG A 264 -4.60 19.01 4.35
CA ARG A 264 -4.63 17.72 3.65
C ARG A 264 -3.47 16.85 4.11
N ILE A 265 -3.73 15.56 4.31
CA ILE A 265 -2.75 14.55 4.68
C ILE A 265 -2.37 13.78 3.42
N ILE A 266 -1.13 13.92 2.96
CA ILE A 266 -0.66 13.37 1.68
C ILE A 266 0.27 12.20 1.92
N GLY A 267 0.01 11.06 1.28
CA GLY A 267 0.90 9.89 1.32
C GLY A 267 1.41 9.49 -0.06
N THR A 268 2.62 8.94 -0.11
CA THR A 268 3.23 8.38 -1.33
C THR A 268 3.09 6.85 -1.46
N SER A 269 2.49 6.19 -0.48
CA SER A 269 2.16 4.79 -0.54
C SER A 269 0.64 4.66 -0.60
N THR A 270 0.12 4.28 -1.75
CA THR A 270 -1.33 4.10 -1.94
C THR A 270 -1.89 3.05 -0.98
N SER A 271 -1.08 2.07 -0.58
CA SER A 271 -1.46 1.10 0.47
C SER A 271 -1.67 1.77 1.83
N CYS A 272 -0.82 2.75 2.19
CA CYS A 272 -0.96 3.47 3.46
C CYS A 272 -2.17 4.41 3.44
N THR A 273 -2.37 5.16 2.35
CA THR A 273 -3.49 6.11 2.23
C THR A 273 -4.83 5.38 2.20
N HIS A 274 -4.92 4.25 1.49
CA HIS A 274 -6.10 3.39 1.53
C HIS A 274 -6.37 2.82 2.93
N THR A 275 -5.33 2.37 3.63
CA THR A 275 -5.49 1.86 5.01
C THR A 275 -6.06 2.94 5.95
N ILE A 276 -5.58 4.19 5.86
CA ILE A 276 -6.10 5.30 6.68
C ILE A 276 -7.52 5.68 6.26
N LYS A 277 -7.81 5.76 4.96
CA LYS A 277 -9.13 6.17 4.45
C LYS A 277 -10.22 5.14 4.72
N ALA A 278 -9.92 3.84 4.58
CA ALA A 278 -10.92 2.77 4.60
C ALA A 278 -10.67 1.68 5.66
N GLU A 279 -9.45 1.11 5.70
CA GLU A 279 -9.22 -0.10 6.49
C GLU A 279 -9.20 0.15 8.01
N TYR A 280 -8.89 1.38 8.48
CA TYR A 280 -9.05 1.73 9.89
C TYR A 280 -10.48 1.54 10.34
N ARG A 281 -11.42 1.89 9.49
CA ARG A 281 -12.85 1.70 9.73
C ARG A 281 -13.28 0.25 9.51
N GLU A 282 -12.98 -0.30 8.34
CA GLU A 282 -13.54 -1.57 7.87
C GLU A 282 -12.84 -2.80 8.46
N MET A 283 -11.54 -2.72 8.75
CA MET A 283 -10.75 -3.82 9.25
C MET A 283 -10.42 -3.73 10.74
N LEU A 284 -10.29 -2.49 11.27
CA LEU A 284 -9.89 -2.26 12.65
C LEU A 284 -11.05 -1.76 13.53
N ASP A 285 -12.24 -1.58 12.97
CA ASP A 285 -13.43 -1.13 13.68
C ASP A 285 -13.21 0.19 14.45
N ILE A 286 -12.66 1.18 13.75
CA ILE A 286 -12.39 2.52 14.28
C ILE A 286 -13.35 3.50 13.61
N HIS A 287 -14.45 3.84 14.27
CA HIS A 287 -15.57 4.60 13.70
C HIS A 287 -15.78 5.99 14.33
N ASP A 288 -14.92 6.42 15.25
CA ASP A 288 -15.07 7.71 15.90
C ASP A 288 -14.85 8.89 14.95
N ASP A 289 -15.25 10.07 15.42
CA ASP A 289 -15.16 11.31 14.67
C ASP A 289 -13.73 11.65 14.25
N ASP A 290 -12.75 11.46 15.14
CA ASP A 290 -11.33 11.74 14.86
C ASP A 290 -10.81 10.90 13.70
N ALA A 291 -11.14 9.60 13.66
CA ALA A 291 -10.79 8.71 12.56
C ALA A 291 -11.46 9.16 11.25
N THR A 292 -12.72 9.57 11.31
CA THR A 292 -13.47 10.05 10.15
C THR A 292 -12.87 11.35 9.59
N VAL A 293 -12.51 12.30 10.46
CA VAL A 293 -11.87 13.55 10.07
C VAL A 293 -10.52 13.29 9.40
N VAL A 294 -9.68 12.40 9.97
CA VAL A 294 -8.39 12.04 9.41
C VAL A 294 -8.55 11.32 8.07
N ALA A 295 -9.48 10.39 7.96
CA ALA A 295 -9.75 9.67 6.73
C ALA A 295 -10.15 10.62 5.58
N ASN A 296 -11.07 11.56 5.84
CA ASN A 296 -11.53 12.55 4.86
C ASN A 296 -10.44 13.53 4.44
N ALA A 297 -9.48 13.82 5.31
CA ALA A 297 -8.35 14.68 5.01
C ALA A 297 -7.19 13.96 4.29
N THR A 298 -7.24 12.62 4.18
CA THR A 298 -6.15 11.81 3.61
C THR A 298 -6.28 11.69 2.10
N TRP A 299 -5.17 11.89 1.39
CA TRP A 299 -5.08 11.85 -0.08
C TRP A 299 -3.87 11.04 -0.52
N ASP A 300 -4.00 10.31 -1.62
CA ASP A 300 -2.82 9.84 -2.36
C ASP A 300 -2.13 11.03 -3.03
N ILE A 301 -0.81 10.99 -3.18
CA ILE A 301 -0.07 12.12 -3.76
C ILE A 301 -0.47 12.38 -5.22
N CYS A 302 -0.70 11.33 -6.01
CA CYS A 302 -1.12 11.49 -7.39
C CYS A 302 -2.56 12.01 -7.48
N GLU A 303 -3.45 11.56 -6.59
CA GLU A 303 -4.82 12.09 -6.42
C GLU A 303 -4.78 13.58 -6.11
N PHE A 304 -3.93 13.99 -5.18
CA PHE A 304 -3.77 15.39 -4.79
C PHE A 304 -3.23 16.28 -5.92
N LEU A 305 -2.22 15.80 -6.66
CA LEU A 305 -1.67 16.55 -7.78
C LEU A 305 -2.66 16.65 -8.94
N LEU A 306 -3.47 15.63 -9.16
CA LEU A 306 -4.54 15.66 -10.17
C LEU A 306 -5.62 16.69 -9.77
N ASP A 307 -6.05 16.71 -8.51
CA ASP A 307 -6.97 17.75 -7.98
C ASP A 307 -6.41 19.17 -8.20
N LEU A 308 -5.10 19.36 -7.99
CA LEU A 308 -4.45 20.65 -8.30
C LEU A 308 -4.48 20.97 -9.79
N HIS A 309 -4.34 19.97 -10.65
CA HIS A 309 -4.42 20.14 -12.10
C HIS A 309 -5.83 20.56 -12.53
N GLU A 310 -6.85 19.89 -12.05
CA GLU A 310 -8.26 20.20 -12.32
C GLU A 310 -8.64 21.61 -11.86
N GLN A 311 -8.02 22.09 -10.77
CA GLN A 311 -8.18 23.46 -10.28
C GLN A 311 -7.31 24.50 -11.03
N GLY A 312 -6.51 24.08 -12.02
CA GLY A 312 -5.58 24.96 -12.73
C GLY A 312 -4.41 25.48 -11.88
N LYS A 313 -4.09 24.80 -10.78
CA LYS A 313 -3.05 25.20 -9.81
C LYS A 313 -1.77 24.40 -9.93
N LEU A 314 -1.77 23.30 -10.67
CA LEU A 314 -0.58 22.46 -10.88
C LEU A 314 0.39 23.18 -11.82
N ASP A 315 1.66 23.25 -11.47
CA ASP A 315 2.72 23.62 -12.41
C ASP A 315 2.89 22.51 -13.46
N THR A 316 2.46 22.76 -14.69
CA THR A 316 2.54 21.80 -15.79
C THR A 316 3.76 21.99 -16.71
N ARG A 317 4.76 22.79 -16.30
CA ARG A 317 5.99 23.03 -17.09
C ARG A 317 6.92 21.81 -17.04
N PHE A 318 6.39 20.69 -17.53
CA PHE A 318 7.17 19.47 -17.70
C PHE A 318 8.06 19.56 -18.94
N GLY A 319 9.28 19.04 -18.83
CA GLY A 319 10.15 18.78 -19.98
C GLY A 319 9.75 17.49 -20.68
N ARG A 320 10.23 17.34 -21.91
CA ARG A 320 9.93 16.19 -22.75
C ARG A 320 10.67 14.94 -22.27
N LEU A 321 9.95 13.83 -22.10
CA LEU A 321 10.47 12.49 -21.84
C LEU A 321 10.02 11.56 -22.97
N ASP A 322 10.92 11.17 -23.86
CA ASP A 322 10.58 10.26 -24.97
C ASP A 322 10.77 8.79 -24.53
N GLU A 323 9.87 8.32 -23.67
CA GLU A 323 9.96 7.00 -23.03
C GLU A 323 8.64 6.23 -23.13
N ASP A 324 8.74 4.90 -23.34
CA ASP A 324 7.62 3.97 -23.11
C ASP A 324 7.66 3.51 -21.68
N LEU A 325 6.55 3.68 -20.96
CA LEU A 325 6.46 3.44 -19.53
C LEU A 325 5.31 2.48 -19.21
N PRO A 326 5.59 1.16 -19.05
CA PRO A 326 4.60 0.25 -18.48
C PRO A 326 4.27 0.67 -17.04
N TYR A 327 2.99 0.87 -16.76
CA TYR A 327 2.49 1.26 -15.45
C TYR A 327 1.64 0.14 -14.86
N HIS A 328 1.96 -0.26 -13.63
CA HIS A 328 1.17 -1.21 -12.86
C HIS A 328 0.34 -0.48 -11.80
N ALA A 329 -0.97 -0.45 -11.98
CA ALA A 329 -1.91 0.01 -10.97
C ALA A 329 -2.10 -1.06 -9.87
N PRO A 330 -1.58 -0.87 -8.65
CA PRO A 330 -1.64 -1.88 -7.60
C PRO A 330 -3.07 -2.13 -7.11
N CYS A 331 -3.34 -3.33 -6.58
CA CYS A 331 -4.66 -3.69 -6.06
C CYS A 331 -5.19 -2.72 -5.01
N GLN A 332 -4.33 -2.17 -4.17
CA GLN A 332 -4.72 -1.18 -3.16
C GLN A 332 -5.17 0.15 -3.79
N LEU A 333 -4.56 0.59 -4.90
CA LEU A 333 -5.03 1.77 -5.63
C LEU A 333 -6.42 1.54 -6.21
N ARG A 334 -6.65 0.36 -6.80
CA ARG A 334 -7.97 0.00 -7.36
C ARG A 334 -9.05 -0.11 -6.27
N SER A 335 -8.69 -0.63 -5.10
CA SER A 335 -9.60 -0.68 -3.94
C SER A 335 -9.84 0.71 -3.32
N HIS A 336 -8.93 1.64 -3.55
CA HIS A 336 -9.05 3.03 -3.08
C HIS A 336 -10.19 3.79 -3.78
N GLY A 337 -10.53 3.41 -5.02
CA GLY A 337 -11.64 4.00 -5.76
C GLY A 337 -11.38 5.40 -6.34
N ILE A 338 -10.11 5.81 -6.45
CA ILE A 338 -9.69 7.14 -6.96
C ILE A 338 -9.32 7.16 -8.45
N GLY A 339 -9.63 6.10 -9.18
CA GLY A 339 -9.19 5.98 -10.58
C GLY A 339 -7.71 5.68 -10.73
N LEU A 340 -7.10 6.20 -11.78
CA LEU A 340 -5.67 6.05 -12.10
C LEU A 340 -4.99 7.43 -12.21
N PRO A 341 -4.90 8.22 -11.15
CA PRO A 341 -4.44 9.60 -11.22
C PRO A 341 -3.01 9.73 -11.74
N ALA A 342 -2.15 8.74 -11.52
CA ALA A 342 -0.81 8.72 -12.09
C ALA A 342 -0.82 8.71 -13.62
N MET A 343 -1.74 7.95 -14.25
CA MET A 343 -1.87 7.89 -15.71
C MET A 343 -2.30 9.24 -16.30
N GLU A 344 -3.23 9.93 -15.64
CA GLU A 344 -3.68 11.25 -16.06
C GLU A 344 -2.56 12.29 -15.95
N LEU A 345 -1.78 12.25 -14.88
CA LEU A 345 -0.59 13.09 -14.70
C LEU A 345 0.51 12.79 -15.73
N PHE A 346 0.71 11.51 -16.09
CA PHE A 346 1.69 11.13 -17.12
C PHE A 346 1.29 11.66 -18.50
N ALA A 347 0.00 11.72 -18.81
CA ALA A 347 -0.50 12.29 -20.05
C ALA A 347 -0.14 13.78 -20.22
N LEU A 348 0.15 14.50 -19.14
CA LEU A 348 0.61 15.90 -19.17
C LEU A 348 2.09 16.04 -19.51
N VAL A 349 2.87 14.95 -19.48
CA VAL A 349 4.31 14.97 -19.75
C VAL A 349 4.57 14.76 -21.23
N PRO A 350 5.13 15.75 -21.95
CA PRO A 350 5.35 15.64 -23.39
C PRO A 350 6.28 14.45 -23.72
N GLY A 351 5.85 13.60 -24.67
CA GLY A 351 6.64 12.46 -25.17
C GLY A 351 6.56 11.20 -24.32
N LEU A 352 6.04 11.25 -23.09
CA LEU A 352 5.87 10.08 -22.25
C LEU A 352 4.68 9.23 -22.73
N ARG A 353 4.93 7.97 -23.03
CA ARG A 353 3.92 6.99 -23.45
C ARG A 353 3.71 5.98 -22.34
N ALA A 354 2.90 6.35 -21.35
CA ALA A 354 2.53 5.44 -20.26
C ALA A 354 1.41 4.49 -20.70
N ALA A 355 1.51 3.21 -20.34
CA ALA A 355 0.51 2.19 -20.62
C ALA A 355 0.17 1.42 -19.33
N ASP A 356 -1.13 1.40 -18.94
CA ASP A 356 -1.58 0.53 -17.84
C ASP A 356 -1.43 -0.94 -18.26
N MET A 357 -0.83 -1.74 -17.39
CA MET A 357 -0.63 -3.19 -17.59
C MET A 357 -1.90 -4.02 -17.34
N ASP A 358 -3.03 -3.36 -17.27
CA ASP A 358 -4.37 -3.94 -17.27
C ASP A 358 -4.62 -5.07 -16.26
N HIS A 359 -4.99 -4.70 -15.05
CA HIS A 359 -5.54 -5.52 -13.97
C HIS A 359 -4.69 -6.68 -13.41
N ASP A 360 -3.53 -7.00 -13.97
CA ASP A 360 -2.70 -8.06 -13.42
C ASP A 360 -2.15 -7.65 -12.03
N CYS A 361 -2.08 -8.62 -11.12
CA CYS A 361 -1.57 -8.43 -9.77
C CYS A 361 -0.08 -8.82 -9.71
N CYS A 362 0.72 -8.09 -8.97
CA CYS A 362 2.14 -8.43 -8.76
C CYS A 362 2.36 -9.65 -7.86
N GLY A 363 1.32 -10.13 -7.18
CA GLY A 363 1.34 -11.33 -6.34
C GLY A 363 2.01 -11.20 -4.97
N ILE A 364 2.65 -10.06 -4.65
CA ILE A 364 3.33 -9.88 -3.36
C ILE A 364 2.34 -9.72 -2.20
N ALA A 365 1.24 -8.97 -2.40
CA ALA A 365 0.23 -8.65 -1.40
C ALA A 365 0.84 -8.31 -0.02
N GLY A 366 1.62 -7.24 0.03
CA GLY A 366 2.36 -6.81 1.20
C GLY A 366 3.42 -7.83 1.61
N THR A 367 3.16 -8.59 2.68
CA THR A 367 4.09 -9.62 3.19
C THR A 367 3.69 -11.06 2.83
N TYR A 368 2.56 -11.24 2.12
CA TYR A 368 2.05 -12.56 1.75
C TYR A 368 3.06 -13.35 0.88
N GLY A 369 3.49 -12.77 -0.22
CA GLY A 369 4.44 -13.36 -1.15
C GLY A 369 5.88 -13.47 -0.61
N MET A 370 6.17 -12.96 0.58
CA MET A 370 7.47 -13.15 1.23
C MET A 370 7.57 -14.49 1.96
N LYS A 371 6.42 -15.11 2.29
CA LYS A 371 6.36 -16.35 3.07
C LYS A 371 6.71 -17.56 2.20
N LYS A 372 7.54 -18.46 2.71
CA LYS A 372 8.06 -19.62 1.98
C LYS A 372 6.96 -20.41 1.26
N GLU A 373 5.89 -20.73 1.96
CA GLU A 373 4.75 -21.50 1.44
C GLU A 373 3.86 -20.74 0.45
N LYS A 374 3.92 -19.40 0.46
CA LYS A 374 3.08 -18.52 -0.36
C LYS A 374 3.82 -17.89 -1.53
N TYR A 375 5.14 -17.89 -1.49
CA TYR A 375 5.98 -17.30 -2.54
C TYR A 375 5.69 -17.88 -3.93
N PRO A 376 5.60 -19.24 -4.11
CA PRO A 376 5.29 -19.80 -5.42
C PRO A 376 3.91 -19.35 -5.95
N ILE A 377 2.92 -19.23 -5.07
CA ILE A 377 1.58 -18.74 -5.42
C ILE A 377 1.67 -17.27 -5.84
N GLY A 378 2.39 -16.44 -5.08
CA GLY A 378 2.61 -15.05 -5.42
C GLY A 378 3.29 -14.87 -6.78
N MET A 379 4.31 -15.68 -7.08
CA MET A 379 4.98 -15.65 -8.38
C MET A 379 4.05 -16.08 -9.52
N ALA A 380 3.21 -17.10 -9.32
CA ALA A 380 2.22 -17.53 -10.31
C ALA A 380 1.15 -16.47 -10.56
N VAL A 381 0.70 -15.78 -9.50
CA VAL A 381 -0.23 -14.63 -9.61
C VAL A 381 0.38 -13.49 -10.41
N GLY A 382 1.66 -13.16 -10.16
CA GLY A 382 2.33 -12.04 -10.81
C GLY A 382 2.84 -12.34 -12.23
N ALA A 383 2.90 -13.60 -12.64
CA ALA A 383 3.50 -14.02 -13.91
C ALA A 383 2.96 -13.26 -15.14
N PRO A 384 1.64 -13.09 -15.33
CA PRO A 384 1.12 -12.35 -16.49
C PRO A 384 1.60 -10.89 -16.53
N LEU A 385 1.66 -10.21 -15.37
CA LEU A 385 2.18 -8.85 -15.27
C LEU A 385 3.67 -8.81 -15.62
N PHE A 386 4.46 -9.75 -15.09
CA PHE A 386 5.90 -9.80 -15.33
C PHE A 386 6.21 -10.03 -16.82
N ASP A 387 5.42 -10.88 -17.48
CA ASP A 387 5.58 -11.17 -18.90
C ASP A 387 5.22 -9.94 -19.76
N LYS A 388 4.16 -9.21 -19.43
CA LYS A 388 3.80 -7.94 -20.11
C LYS A 388 4.91 -6.90 -19.96
N ILE A 389 5.47 -6.74 -18.76
CA ILE A 389 6.56 -5.78 -18.52
C ILE A 389 7.81 -6.18 -19.30
N ARG A 390 8.20 -7.47 -19.32
CA ARG A 390 9.32 -7.92 -20.13
C ARG A 390 9.08 -7.72 -21.63
N ALA A 391 7.87 -8.05 -22.10
CA ALA A 391 7.50 -7.91 -23.50
C ALA A 391 7.47 -6.47 -23.99
N SER A 392 7.27 -5.48 -23.10
CA SER A 392 7.32 -4.07 -23.46
C SER A 392 8.73 -3.62 -23.89
N GLY A 393 9.79 -4.33 -23.43
CA GLY A 393 11.16 -3.92 -23.69
C GLY A 393 11.57 -2.59 -23.05
N ALA A 394 10.69 -1.99 -22.24
CA ALA A 394 10.95 -0.71 -21.61
C ALA A 394 12.06 -0.83 -20.54
N PRO A 395 12.96 0.16 -20.44
CA PRO A 395 14.06 0.13 -19.46
C PRO A 395 13.59 0.32 -18.03
N GLU A 396 12.43 0.97 -17.85
CA GLU A 396 11.83 1.27 -16.57
C GLU A 396 10.33 0.99 -16.61
N ALA A 397 9.76 0.75 -15.42
CA ALA A 397 8.31 0.64 -15.19
C ALA A 397 7.89 1.59 -14.06
N ALA A 398 6.60 1.80 -13.90
CA ALA A 398 6.07 2.61 -12.80
C ALA A 398 5.01 1.85 -12.00
N CYS A 399 4.98 2.13 -10.67
CA CYS A 399 3.94 1.63 -9.77
C CYS A 399 3.90 2.44 -8.47
N ASP A 400 2.72 2.73 -7.94
CA ASP A 400 2.51 3.52 -6.72
C ASP A 400 2.88 2.76 -5.44
N SER A 401 2.76 1.43 -5.44
CA SER A 401 3.04 0.61 -4.26
C SER A 401 4.49 0.13 -4.22
N GLU A 402 5.16 0.39 -3.12
CA GLU A 402 6.56 -0.01 -2.89
C GLU A 402 6.77 -1.52 -2.98
N THR A 403 5.90 -2.31 -2.35
CA THR A 403 6.05 -3.77 -2.35
C THR A 403 5.84 -4.36 -3.74
N CYS A 404 4.96 -3.77 -4.56
CA CYS A 404 4.80 -4.15 -5.96
C CYS A 404 6.05 -3.80 -6.76
N ARG A 405 6.65 -2.61 -6.55
CA ARG A 405 7.92 -2.23 -7.20
C ARG A 405 9.02 -3.25 -6.93
N TRP A 406 9.23 -3.61 -5.66
CA TRP A 406 10.25 -4.61 -5.28
C TRP A 406 10.00 -5.98 -5.92
N GLN A 407 8.73 -6.41 -6.01
CA GLN A 407 8.36 -7.69 -6.62
C GLN A 407 8.60 -7.67 -8.13
N ILE A 408 8.19 -6.60 -8.82
CA ILE A 408 8.40 -6.42 -10.26
C ILE A 408 9.88 -6.39 -10.58
N GLU A 409 10.67 -5.57 -9.89
CA GLU A 409 12.13 -5.51 -10.07
C GLU A 409 12.80 -6.88 -9.86
N LYS A 410 12.42 -7.60 -8.78
CA LYS A 410 12.97 -8.92 -8.50
C LYS A 410 12.60 -9.94 -9.58
N ALA A 411 11.38 -9.88 -10.10
CA ALA A 411 10.88 -10.86 -11.06
C ALA A 411 11.31 -10.59 -12.50
N THR A 412 11.42 -9.31 -12.89
CA THR A 412 11.68 -8.91 -14.29
C THR A 412 13.08 -8.39 -14.54
N GLY A 413 13.75 -7.88 -13.53
CA GLY A 413 14.98 -7.09 -13.66
C GLY A 413 14.75 -5.65 -14.12
N THR A 414 13.50 -5.27 -14.43
CA THR A 414 13.15 -3.92 -14.88
C THR A 414 13.07 -3.00 -13.66
N ARG A 415 13.83 -1.91 -13.68
CA ARG A 415 13.75 -0.89 -12.63
C ARG A 415 12.34 -0.33 -12.56
N THR A 416 11.75 -0.32 -11.37
CA THR A 416 10.37 0.14 -11.19
C THR A 416 10.32 1.33 -10.24
N ARG A 417 9.81 2.46 -10.72
CA ARG A 417 9.82 3.75 -10.02
C ARG A 417 8.44 4.13 -9.52
N HIS A 418 8.43 4.98 -8.50
CA HIS A 418 7.18 5.63 -8.10
C HIS A 418 6.81 6.73 -9.12
N PRO A 419 5.51 6.94 -9.47
CA PRO A 419 5.09 7.97 -10.41
C PRO A 419 5.67 9.36 -10.10
N ILE A 420 5.73 9.73 -8.83
CA ILE A 420 6.28 11.02 -8.38
C ILE A 420 7.76 11.24 -8.79
N GLU A 421 8.55 10.19 -8.93
CA GLU A 421 9.94 10.30 -9.35
C GLU A 421 10.05 10.62 -10.84
N ILE A 422 9.13 10.10 -11.64
CA ILE A 422 9.04 10.38 -13.08
C ILE A 422 8.58 11.80 -13.32
N LEU A 423 7.56 12.25 -12.58
CA LEU A 423 7.11 13.64 -12.64
C LEU A 423 8.23 14.62 -12.21
N LEU A 424 9.01 14.26 -11.16
CA LEU A 424 10.16 15.08 -10.75
C LEU A 424 11.24 15.12 -11.84
N GLN A 425 11.49 14.01 -12.54
CA GLN A 425 12.41 13.98 -13.67
C GLN A 425 11.91 14.90 -14.79
N ALA A 426 10.64 14.84 -15.15
CA ALA A 426 10.02 15.72 -16.15
C ALA A 426 10.19 17.21 -15.80
N TYR A 427 9.97 17.56 -14.54
CA TYR A 427 10.23 18.94 -14.07
C TYR A 427 11.69 19.36 -14.23
N ARG A 428 12.64 18.49 -13.86
CA ARG A 428 14.07 18.79 -13.99
C ARG A 428 14.50 18.99 -15.45
N VAL A 429 13.95 18.21 -16.36
CA VAL A 429 14.22 18.38 -17.81
C VAL A 429 13.61 19.68 -18.31
N GLY A 430 12.42 20.06 -17.87
CA GLY A 430 11.80 21.34 -18.18
C GLY A 430 12.60 22.54 -17.71
N ASP A 431 13.09 22.49 -16.47
CA ASP A 431 13.93 23.55 -15.90
C ASP A 431 15.26 23.71 -16.66
N ALA A 432 15.93 22.60 -17.02
CA ALA A 432 17.16 22.62 -17.79
C ALA A 432 16.95 23.21 -19.19
N ALA A 433 15.85 22.86 -19.87
CA ALA A 433 15.50 23.42 -21.18
C ALA A 433 15.13 24.91 -21.13
N GLY A 434 14.52 25.35 -20.02
CA GLY A 434 14.26 26.78 -19.77
C GLY A 434 15.53 27.61 -19.53
N ALA A 435 16.49 27.03 -18.79
CA ALA A 435 17.77 27.68 -18.51
C ALA A 435 18.64 27.87 -19.78
N THR A 436 18.55 26.94 -20.73
CA THR A 436 19.30 27.04 -22.00
C THR A 436 18.72 28.07 -22.98
N LYS A 437 17.41 28.39 -22.87
CA LYS A 437 16.75 29.43 -23.67
C LYS A 437 16.95 30.86 -23.11
N GLY A 438 17.39 31.00 -21.87
CA GLY A 438 17.70 32.23 -21.19
C GLY A 438 19.18 32.58 -21.20
N GLY A 439 19.94 32.27 -22.29
CA GLY A 439 21.32 32.69 -22.44
C GLY A 439 21.48 34.21 -22.36
N PRO A 440 22.67 34.74 -21.96
CA PRO A 440 22.83 36.15 -21.61
C PRO A 440 22.45 37.03 -22.79
N VAL A 441 21.51 37.94 -22.57
CA VAL A 441 21.35 39.10 -23.45
C VAL A 441 22.66 39.85 -23.39
N ALA A 442 23.42 39.74 -24.47
CA ALA A 442 24.65 40.51 -24.66
C ALA A 442 24.31 41.98 -24.44
N ALA A 443 24.87 42.58 -23.42
CA ALA A 443 24.86 44.00 -23.27
C ALA A 443 25.55 44.61 -24.52
N ALA A 444 24.72 45.10 -25.45
CA ALA A 444 25.16 45.94 -26.52
C ALA A 444 25.66 47.27 -25.87
N GLY A 445 26.97 47.42 -25.78
CA GLY A 445 27.59 48.65 -25.40
C GLY A 445 27.37 49.69 -26.49
N SER A 446 27.12 50.88 -26.09
CA SER A 446 27.47 52.09 -26.76
C SER A 446 27.80 53.16 -25.73
#